data_1aee6d559c1d8cbff995c1c256eeda83
#
_entry.id   1aee6d559c1d8cbff995c1c256eeda83
#
_cell.length_a   1.000
_cell.length_b   1.000
_cell.length_c   1.000
_cell.angle_alpha   90.00
_cell.angle_beta   90.00
_cell.angle_gamma   90.00
#
_symmetry.space_group_name_H-M   'P 1'
#
loop_
_entity.id
_entity.type
_entity.pdbx_description
1 polymer ?
#
loop_
_entity_poly.entity_id
_entity_poly.type
_entity_poly.pdbx_seq_one_letter_code
_entity_poly.pdbx_strand_id
1 'polypeptide(L)'
;LFHGHVLNLKNKVDYLFIPRFTSISKREYVCPKFGGLPDMIRHSLNGLPDIIDTEINLRKSNKNAIKAAMEIGYRFTGDTSAIKRAFNMAKESYYKSRQLLKKGKLPDDFKTREKRKPGNNEIDGKILNIAVIGHVYNIYDSYINMELIDKLKNNGVNVITVDMIDEDIINEKTSMLPKRLFWNFGRKAMGSALHMLDRKDIDGIIYLMSFGCGIDSFICDLAERKIRRESDIPFIVLTIDEHSG
;
A
#
# COMPACT_ATOMS: atom_id res chain seq x y z
N LEU A 1 10.01 0.19 -12.83
CA LEU A 1 10.09 1.20 -11.77
C LEU A 1 11.13 0.86 -10.72
N PHE A 2 11.04 -0.31 -10.03
CA PHE A 2 11.96 -0.68 -8.93
C PHE A 2 13.44 -0.70 -9.38
N HIS A 3 13.75 -1.27 -10.55
CA HIS A 3 15.10 -1.21 -11.14
C HIS A 3 15.57 0.22 -11.35
N GLY A 4 14.70 1.11 -11.82
CA GLY A 4 15.03 2.53 -12.01
C GLY A 4 15.38 3.24 -10.69
N HIS A 5 14.64 2.96 -9.60
CA HIS A 5 14.99 3.48 -8.27
C HIS A 5 16.36 2.98 -7.80
N VAL A 6 16.65 1.68 -7.98
CA VAL A 6 17.94 1.09 -7.61
C VAL A 6 19.07 1.69 -8.43
N LEU A 7 18.90 1.83 -9.75
CA LEU A 7 19.90 2.46 -10.62
C LEU A 7 20.16 3.92 -10.25
N ASN A 8 19.12 4.66 -9.87
CA ASN A 8 19.27 6.05 -9.42
C ASN A 8 20.06 6.17 -8.11
N LEU A 9 19.95 5.17 -7.23
CA LEU A 9 20.63 5.15 -5.93
C LEU A 9 22.04 4.54 -5.99
N LYS A 10 22.31 3.67 -6.95
CA LYS A 10 23.49 2.79 -7.03
C LYS A 10 24.83 3.48 -6.72
N ASN A 11 25.03 4.72 -7.21
CA ASN A 11 26.27 5.47 -7.04
C ASN A 11 26.15 6.59 -5.98
N LYS A 12 25.11 6.59 -5.17
CA LYS A 12 24.80 7.66 -4.21
C LYS A 12 24.73 7.17 -2.77
N VAL A 13 24.78 5.85 -2.55
CA VAL A 13 24.60 5.24 -1.23
C VAL A 13 25.60 4.11 -1.00
N ASP A 14 25.94 3.87 0.25
CA ASP A 14 26.82 2.78 0.67
C ASP A 14 26.08 1.43 0.76
N TYR A 15 24.78 1.48 1.06
CA TYR A 15 23.92 0.31 1.22
C TYR A 15 22.57 0.52 0.55
N LEU A 16 22.02 -0.56 -0.03
CA LEU A 16 20.65 -0.63 -0.50
C LEU A 16 19.82 -1.45 0.48
N PHE A 17 18.81 -0.85 1.10
CA PHE A 17 17.88 -1.59 1.95
C PHE A 17 16.72 -2.13 1.12
N ILE A 18 16.78 -3.42 0.80
CA ILE A 18 15.77 -4.14 0.00
C ILE A 18 15.33 -5.36 0.79
N PRO A 19 14.46 -5.20 1.80
CA PRO A 19 14.09 -6.32 2.66
C PRO A 19 13.32 -7.39 1.90
N ARG A 20 13.54 -8.64 2.29
CA ARG A 20 12.81 -9.80 1.77
C ARG A 20 11.49 -9.94 2.51
N PHE A 21 10.39 -9.44 1.93
CA PHE A 21 9.07 -9.57 2.54
C PHE A 21 8.44 -10.93 2.22
N THR A 22 8.29 -11.78 3.24
CA THR A 22 7.55 -13.05 3.15
C THR A 22 6.15 -12.90 3.73
N SER A 23 6.04 -12.22 4.87
CA SER A 23 4.78 -11.98 5.57
C SER A 23 4.88 -10.72 6.43
N ILE A 24 3.85 -9.87 6.37
CA ILE A 24 3.74 -8.63 7.16
C ILE A 24 2.65 -8.71 8.21
N SER A 25 1.90 -9.81 8.27
CA SER A 25 0.87 -10.07 9.28
C SER A 25 0.69 -11.57 9.54
N LYS A 26 0.03 -11.88 10.67
CA LYS A 26 -0.19 -13.26 11.10
C LYS A 26 -1.08 -14.03 10.11
N ARG A 27 -0.61 -15.20 9.68
CA ARG A 27 -1.31 -16.13 8.77
C ARG A 27 -1.54 -15.57 7.35
N GLU A 28 -0.82 -14.53 6.94
CA GLU A 28 -0.89 -13.95 5.62
C GLU A 28 0.48 -13.97 4.95
N TYR A 29 0.47 -13.87 3.64
CA TYR A 29 1.67 -13.82 2.82
C TYR A 29 1.67 -12.56 1.96
N VAL A 30 2.86 -12.14 1.61
CA VAL A 30 3.08 -11.16 0.55
C VAL A 30 3.38 -11.94 -0.74
N CYS A 31 3.11 -11.34 -1.89
CA CYS A 31 3.39 -11.95 -3.19
C CYS A 31 4.86 -12.42 -3.26
N PRO A 32 5.14 -13.61 -3.82
CA PRO A 32 6.51 -14.13 -3.97
C PRO A 32 7.48 -13.17 -4.67
N LYS A 33 6.99 -12.30 -5.54
CA LYS A 33 7.78 -11.26 -6.19
C LYS A 33 8.44 -10.31 -5.18
N PHE A 34 7.74 -9.96 -4.08
CA PHE A 34 8.33 -9.17 -3.00
C PHE A 34 9.38 -9.96 -2.20
N GLY A 35 9.14 -11.25 -1.99
CA GLY A 35 10.11 -12.13 -1.35
C GLY A 35 11.38 -12.33 -2.17
N GLY A 36 11.27 -12.39 -3.50
CA GLY A 36 12.39 -12.56 -4.42
C GLY A 36 13.03 -11.25 -4.92
N LEU A 37 12.52 -10.10 -4.49
CA LEU A 37 12.95 -8.79 -5.00
C LEU A 37 14.46 -8.53 -4.85
N PRO A 38 15.13 -8.82 -3.69
CA PRO A 38 16.57 -8.65 -3.56
C PRO A 38 17.36 -9.53 -4.55
N ASP A 39 16.94 -10.77 -4.76
CA ASP A 39 17.61 -11.68 -5.69
C ASP A 39 17.43 -11.23 -7.13
N MET A 40 16.22 -10.81 -7.48
CA MET A 40 15.93 -10.24 -8.81
C MET A 40 16.87 -9.06 -9.12
N ILE A 41 17.06 -8.15 -8.17
CA ILE A 41 17.96 -7.00 -8.34
C ILE A 41 19.40 -7.43 -8.47
N ARG A 42 19.89 -8.36 -7.62
CA ARG A 42 21.28 -8.88 -7.69
C ARG A 42 21.60 -9.52 -9.04
N HIS A 43 20.63 -10.23 -9.62
CA HIS A 43 20.84 -10.94 -10.89
C HIS A 43 20.59 -10.08 -12.13
N SER A 44 19.88 -8.98 -12.03
CA SER A 44 19.55 -8.12 -13.18
C SER A 44 20.42 -6.88 -13.28
N LEU A 45 21.13 -6.48 -12.23
CA LEU A 45 21.96 -5.27 -12.23
C LEU A 45 23.37 -5.56 -11.72
N ASN A 46 24.38 -4.95 -12.35
CA ASN A 46 25.79 -5.08 -11.97
C ASN A 46 26.28 -3.86 -11.18
N GLY A 47 27.33 -4.05 -10.38
CA GLY A 47 28.02 -2.98 -9.66
C GLY A 47 27.13 -2.31 -8.60
N LEU A 48 26.32 -3.08 -7.91
CA LEU A 48 25.45 -2.60 -6.83
C LEU A 48 26.25 -2.42 -5.53
N PRO A 49 25.87 -1.47 -4.68
CA PRO A 49 26.27 -1.44 -3.28
C PRO A 49 25.76 -2.69 -2.54
N ASP A 50 26.29 -2.92 -1.35
CA ASP A 50 25.82 -4.01 -0.49
C ASP A 50 24.30 -3.90 -0.25
N ILE A 51 23.60 -5.04 -0.43
CA ILE A 51 22.16 -5.12 -0.22
C ILE A 51 21.87 -5.69 1.17
N ILE A 52 21.12 -4.93 1.97
CA ILE A 52 20.53 -5.39 3.22
C ILE A 52 19.17 -5.99 2.91
N ASP A 53 19.10 -7.32 2.87
CA ASP A 53 17.92 -8.08 2.46
C ASP A 53 17.31 -8.95 3.57
N THR A 54 17.50 -8.54 4.80
CA THR A 54 16.93 -9.24 5.97
C THR A 54 15.48 -9.65 5.75
N GLU A 55 15.15 -10.91 6.07
CA GLU A 55 13.80 -11.43 5.93
C GLU A 55 12.84 -10.83 6.95
N ILE A 56 11.71 -10.30 6.47
CA ILE A 56 10.59 -9.86 7.28
C ILE A 56 9.45 -10.87 7.16
N ASN A 57 9.28 -11.69 8.20
CA ASN A 57 8.31 -12.78 8.24
C ASN A 57 7.53 -12.77 9.58
N LEU A 58 6.39 -12.11 9.57
CA LEU A 58 5.53 -11.98 10.76
C LEU A 58 4.43 -13.05 10.86
N ARG A 59 4.44 -14.04 9.97
CA ARG A 59 3.40 -15.07 9.87
C ARG A 59 3.12 -15.80 11.18
N LYS A 60 4.17 -16.13 11.93
CA LYS A 60 4.06 -16.87 13.19
C LYS A 60 3.99 -15.95 14.41
N SER A 61 4.68 -14.84 14.39
CA SER A 61 4.80 -13.94 15.54
C SER A 61 5.24 -12.53 15.14
N ASN A 62 4.58 -11.54 15.71
CA ASN A 62 5.01 -10.14 15.61
C ASN A 62 6.36 -9.86 16.30
N LYS A 63 6.81 -10.76 17.20
CA LYS A 63 8.17 -10.67 17.79
C LYS A 63 9.28 -10.83 16.75
N ASN A 64 8.98 -11.34 15.57
CA ASN A 64 9.95 -11.43 14.48
C ASN A 64 10.32 -10.04 13.91
N ALA A 65 9.47 -9.02 14.09
CA ALA A 65 9.79 -7.65 13.67
C ALA A 65 11.02 -7.10 14.41
N ILE A 66 11.07 -7.26 15.73
CA ILE A 66 12.23 -6.81 16.50
C ILE A 66 13.49 -7.63 16.18
N LYS A 67 13.35 -8.93 15.86
CA LYS A 67 14.50 -9.75 15.43
C LYS A 67 15.09 -9.26 14.13
N ALA A 68 14.25 -8.96 13.13
CA ALA A 68 14.69 -8.37 11.87
C ALA A 68 15.36 -7.00 12.08
N ALA A 69 14.77 -6.15 12.93
CA ALA A 69 15.35 -4.85 13.28
C ALA A 69 16.73 -5.00 13.96
N MET A 70 16.90 -5.99 14.83
CA MET A 70 18.19 -6.28 15.47
C MET A 70 19.23 -6.73 14.45
N GLU A 71 18.87 -7.63 13.53
CA GLU A 71 19.76 -8.10 12.48
C GLU A 71 20.23 -6.95 11.58
N ILE A 72 19.31 -6.08 11.16
CA ILE A 72 19.63 -4.87 10.39
C ILE A 72 20.52 -3.93 11.19
N GLY A 73 20.15 -3.66 12.43
CA GLY A 73 20.84 -2.69 13.30
C GLY A 73 22.28 -3.08 13.63
N TYR A 74 22.56 -4.37 13.81
CA TYR A 74 23.92 -4.87 14.07
C TYR A 74 24.90 -4.68 12.92
N ARG A 75 24.44 -4.36 11.71
CA ARG A 75 25.31 -3.91 10.61
C ARG A 75 25.91 -2.52 10.84
N PHE A 76 25.27 -1.72 11.69
CA PHE A 76 25.64 -0.32 11.91
C PHE A 76 26.16 -0.03 13.32
N THR A 77 25.77 -0.81 14.32
CA THR A 77 26.17 -0.61 15.71
C THR A 77 26.08 -1.87 16.56
N GLY A 78 26.98 -2.03 17.52
CA GLY A 78 26.87 -3.08 18.55
C GLY A 78 25.92 -2.71 19.72
N ASP A 79 25.40 -1.46 19.78
CA ASP A 79 24.52 -1.02 20.89
C ASP A 79 23.09 -1.54 20.69
N THR A 80 22.79 -2.67 21.31
CA THR A 80 21.45 -3.27 21.36
C THR A 80 20.37 -2.30 21.84
N SER A 81 20.70 -1.40 22.78
CA SER A 81 19.74 -0.45 23.34
C SER A 81 19.41 0.64 22.33
N ALA A 82 20.39 1.11 21.57
CA ALA A 82 20.17 2.06 20.48
C ALA A 82 19.26 1.47 19.40
N ILE A 83 19.49 0.22 18.99
CA ILE A 83 18.67 -0.47 18.00
C ILE A 83 17.21 -0.60 18.48
N LYS A 84 17.00 -1.00 19.74
CA LYS A 84 15.65 -1.10 20.33
C LYS A 84 14.96 0.26 20.41
N ARG A 85 15.66 1.32 20.79
CA ARG A 85 15.10 2.69 20.79
C ARG A 85 14.67 3.11 19.38
N ALA A 86 15.54 2.93 18.38
CA ALA A 86 15.23 3.24 16.98
C ALA A 86 13.99 2.48 16.46
N PHE A 87 13.91 1.17 16.75
CA PHE A 87 12.74 0.35 16.41
C PHE A 87 11.45 0.88 17.05
N ASN A 88 11.49 1.24 18.34
CA ASN A 88 10.30 1.76 19.03
C ASN A 88 9.88 3.13 18.46
N MET A 89 10.83 4.02 18.18
CA MET A 89 10.54 5.31 17.53
C MET A 89 9.89 5.12 16.14
N ALA A 90 10.42 4.20 15.34
CA ALA A 90 9.85 3.89 14.03
C ALA A 90 8.42 3.32 14.15
N LYS A 91 8.20 2.45 15.14
CA LYS A 91 6.88 1.88 15.44
C LYS A 91 5.87 2.96 15.87
N GLU A 92 6.27 3.90 16.72
CA GLU A 92 5.42 5.02 17.12
C GLU A 92 5.08 5.92 15.91
N SER A 93 6.07 6.23 15.08
CA SER A 93 5.86 7.01 13.85
C SER A 93 4.89 6.31 12.91
N TYR A 94 5.00 5.00 12.73
CA TYR A 94 4.06 4.20 11.96
C TYR A 94 2.63 4.31 12.49
N TYR A 95 2.42 4.16 13.81
CA TYR A 95 1.08 4.27 14.38
C TYR A 95 0.50 5.68 14.26
N LYS A 96 1.32 6.73 14.42
CA LYS A 96 0.89 8.12 14.18
C LYS A 96 0.43 8.32 12.73
N SER A 97 1.20 7.83 11.76
CA SER A 97 0.84 7.89 10.34
C SER A 97 -0.47 7.14 10.05
N ARG A 98 -0.64 5.95 10.64
CA ARG A 98 -1.91 5.20 10.51
C ARG A 98 -3.12 5.96 11.06
N GLN A 99 -2.96 6.66 12.19
CA GLN A 99 -4.03 7.49 12.75
C GLN A 99 -4.38 8.68 11.85
N LEU A 100 -3.39 9.27 11.17
CA LEU A 100 -3.64 10.35 10.23
C LEU A 100 -4.39 9.87 8.98
N LEU A 101 -4.01 8.71 8.44
CA LEU A 101 -4.72 8.07 7.33
C LEU A 101 -6.20 7.81 7.69
N LYS A 102 -6.48 7.24 8.86
CA LYS A 102 -7.85 7.03 9.35
C LYS A 102 -8.66 8.32 9.47
N LYS A 103 -8.02 9.47 9.65
CA LYS A 103 -8.64 10.79 9.63
C LYS A 103 -8.78 11.40 8.23
N GLY A 104 -8.58 10.60 7.18
CA GLY A 104 -8.69 11.03 5.80
C GLY A 104 -7.49 11.82 5.26
N LYS A 105 -6.37 11.88 6.01
CA LYS A 105 -5.15 12.52 5.51
C LYS A 105 -4.34 11.56 4.67
N LEU A 106 -3.88 12.02 3.53
CA LEU A 106 -3.01 11.24 2.62
C LEU A 106 -1.53 11.43 2.98
N PRO A 107 -0.62 10.52 2.55
CA PRO A 107 0.81 10.61 2.91
C PRO A 107 1.47 11.93 2.53
N ASP A 108 1.07 12.56 1.43
CA ASP A 108 1.61 13.86 1.02
C ASP A 108 1.13 15.02 1.89
N ASP A 109 -0.04 14.90 2.51
CA ASP A 109 -0.53 15.89 3.49
C ASP A 109 0.34 15.91 4.78
N PHE A 110 1.19 14.86 5.01
CA PHE A 110 2.11 14.79 6.15
C PHE A 110 3.45 15.48 5.86
N LYS A 111 3.83 15.58 4.58
CA LYS A 111 5.14 16.05 4.13
C LYS A 111 5.16 17.56 3.90
N THR A 112 4.04 18.11 3.45
CA THR A 112 3.94 19.54 3.10
C THR A 112 3.33 20.33 4.26
N ARG A 113 4.05 21.38 4.73
CA ARG A 113 3.48 22.39 5.64
C ARG A 113 2.44 23.28 4.95
N GLU A 114 2.40 23.27 3.64
CA GLU A 114 1.42 24.02 2.85
C GLU A 114 0.13 23.22 2.77
N LYS A 115 -0.94 23.76 3.36
CA LYS A 115 -2.29 23.27 3.16
C LYS A 115 -2.65 23.53 1.71
N ARG A 116 -2.62 22.51 0.85
CA ARG A 116 -3.28 22.58 -0.46
C ARG A 116 -4.74 22.92 -0.18
N LYS A 117 -5.22 24.02 -0.73
CA LYS A 117 -6.66 24.36 -0.66
C LYS A 117 -7.40 23.30 -1.46
N PRO A 118 -8.41 22.62 -0.88
CA PRO A 118 -9.25 21.75 -1.69
C PRO A 118 -9.88 22.58 -2.82
N GLY A 119 -9.91 22.02 -4.01
CA GLY A 119 -10.68 22.63 -5.10
C GLY A 119 -12.15 22.74 -4.68
N ASN A 120 -12.75 23.89 -4.83
CA ASN A 120 -14.16 24.14 -4.51
C ASN A 120 -15.10 23.73 -5.66
N ASN A 121 -14.75 22.70 -6.42
CA ASN A 121 -15.60 22.24 -7.51
C ASN A 121 -16.63 21.24 -6.95
N GLU A 122 -17.76 21.76 -6.56
CA GLU A 122 -18.94 20.95 -6.29
C GLU A 122 -19.53 20.49 -7.63
N ILE A 123 -19.78 19.21 -7.78
CA ILE A 123 -20.54 18.68 -8.90
C ILE A 123 -21.99 18.62 -8.44
N ASP A 124 -22.86 19.41 -9.06
CA ASP A 124 -24.26 19.58 -8.69
C ASP A 124 -24.47 19.96 -7.20
N GLY A 125 -23.57 20.78 -6.64
CA GLY A 125 -23.66 21.23 -5.24
C GLY A 125 -23.25 20.13 -4.22
N LYS A 126 -22.63 19.01 -4.66
CA LYS A 126 -22.22 17.90 -3.80
C LYS A 126 -20.71 17.61 -3.96
N ILE A 127 -20.04 17.38 -2.83
CA ILE A 127 -18.69 16.82 -2.81
C ILE A 127 -18.79 15.30 -2.98
N LEU A 128 -18.21 14.78 -4.05
CA LEU A 128 -18.21 13.33 -4.29
C LEU A 128 -17.20 12.60 -3.40
N ASN A 129 -17.61 11.46 -2.88
CA ASN A 129 -16.75 10.51 -2.15
C ASN A 129 -16.34 9.36 -3.09
N ILE A 130 -15.09 9.34 -3.51
CA ILE A 130 -14.57 8.30 -4.40
C ILE A 130 -13.59 7.40 -3.64
N ALA A 131 -13.88 6.10 -3.62
CA ALA A 131 -12.96 5.11 -3.09
C ALA A 131 -11.92 4.72 -4.14
N VAL A 132 -10.64 4.83 -3.79
CA VAL A 132 -9.52 4.38 -4.63
C VAL A 132 -8.94 3.11 -4.00
N ILE A 133 -9.17 1.99 -4.67
CA ILE A 133 -8.78 0.65 -4.23
C ILE A 133 -7.62 0.14 -5.10
N GLY A 134 -6.69 -0.59 -4.53
CA GLY A 134 -5.54 -1.14 -5.23
C GLY A 134 -4.35 -1.35 -4.29
N HIS A 135 -3.21 -1.67 -4.85
CA HIS A 135 -1.97 -1.74 -4.08
C HIS A 135 -1.52 -0.35 -3.65
N VAL A 136 -1.10 -0.22 -2.40
CA VAL A 136 -0.71 1.07 -1.80
C VAL A 136 0.40 1.79 -2.57
N TYR A 137 1.33 1.05 -3.17
CA TYR A 137 2.39 1.64 -3.99
C TYR A 137 1.87 2.21 -5.32
N ASN A 138 0.76 1.70 -5.87
CA ASN A 138 0.10 2.30 -7.03
C ASN A 138 -0.71 3.53 -6.61
N ILE A 139 -1.40 3.45 -5.47
CA ILE A 139 -2.26 4.55 -4.99
C ILE A 139 -1.44 5.80 -4.65
N TYR A 140 -0.26 5.64 -4.00
CA TYR A 140 0.50 6.76 -3.45
C TYR A 140 1.73 7.19 -4.25
N ASP A 141 2.06 6.50 -5.33
CA ASP A 141 3.09 6.97 -6.24
C ASP A 141 2.45 7.79 -7.36
N SER A 142 2.67 9.10 -7.32
CA SER A 142 2.05 10.05 -8.25
C SER A 142 2.48 9.83 -9.70
N TYR A 143 3.68 9.33 -9.93
CA TYR A 143 4.16 8.99 -11.27
C TYR A 143 3.40 7.77 -11.82
N ILE A 144 3.30 6.68 -11.01
CA ILE A 144 2.63 5.44 -11.42
C ILE A 144 1.14 5.68 -11.71
N ASN A 145 0.46 6.41 -10.82
CA ASN A 145 -0.98 6.66 -10.95
C ASN A 145 -1.33 7.88 -11.81
N MET A 146 -0.35 8.46 -12.50
CA MET A 146 -0.55 9.65 -13.35
C MET A 146 -1.23 10.81 -12.61
N GLU A 147 -0.79 11.06 -11.37
CA GLU A 147 -1.34 12.09 -10.48
C GLU A 147 -2.85 11.93 -10.19
N LEU A 148 -3.39 10.71 -10.27
CA LEU A 148 -4.82 10.45 -10.10
C LEU A 148 -5.37 11.05 -8.80
N ILE A 149 -4.68 10.86 -7.69
CA ILE A 149 -5.11 11.38 -6.38
C ILE A 149 -5.18 12.90 -6.38
N ASP A 150 -4.15 13.56 -6.93
CA ASP A 150 -4.11 15.01 -7.03
C ASP A 150 -5.19 15.54 -8.00
N LYS A 151 -5.41 14.87 -9.12
CA LYS A 151 -6.48 15.21 -10.06
C LYS A 151 -7.87 15.13 -9.41
N LEU A 152 -8.14 14.07 -8.65
CA LEU A 152 -9.40 13.93 -7.92
C LEU A 152 -9.56 15.04 -6.88
N LYS A 153 -8.54 15.30 -6.06
CA LYS A 153 -8.59 16.39 -5.04
C LYS A 153 -8.73 17.77 -5.65
N ASN A 154 -8.06 18.05 -6.76
CA ASN A 154 -8.14 19.33 -7.46
C ASN A 154 -9.54 19.57 -8.06
N ASN A 155 -10.28 18.50 -8.35
CA ASN A 155 -11.68 18.54 -8.77
C ASN A 155 -12.67 18.51 -7.60
N GLY A 156 -12.22 18.73 -6.35
CA GLY A 156 -13.10 18.81 -5.19
C GLY A 156 -13.61 17.46 -4.68
N VAL A 157 -13.02 16.34 -5.15
CA VAL A 157 -13.42 14.99 -4.75
C VAL A 157 -12.77 14.61 -3.40
N ASN A 158 -13.55 14.06 -2.50
CA ASN A 158 -13.07 13.44 -1.27
C ASN A 158 -12.59 12.01 -1.59
N VAL A 159 -11.28 11.76 -1.43
CA VAL A 159 -10.65 10.49 -1.78
C VAL A 159 -10.54 9.59 -0.54
N ILE A 160 -11.04 8.37 -0.65
CA ILE A 160 -10.96 7.33 0.39
C ILE A 160 -10.08 6.20 -0.13
N THR A 161 -9.02 5.86 0.60
CA THR A 161 -8.09 4.80 0.19
C THR A 161 -8.18 3.58 1.09
N VAL A 162 -7.65 2.44 0.64
CA VAL A 162 -7.63 1.17 1.39
C VAL A 162 -7.00 1.29 2.78
N ASP A 163 -6.03 2.19 2.95
CA ASP A 163 -5.31 2.38 4.21
C ASP A 163 -6.07 3.26 5.22
N MET A 164 -7.13 3.92 4.82
CA MET A 164 -8.02 4.67 5.70
C MET A 164 -8.99 3.76 6.45
N ILE A 165 -9.18 2.52 5.98
CA ILE A 165 -10.10 1.55 6.56
C ILE A 165 -9.40 0.79 7.67
N ASP A 166 -10.13 0.55 8.76
CA ASP A 166 -9.64 -0.22 9.89
C ASP A 166 -9.41 -1.69 9.52
N GLU A 167 -8.33 -2.25 10.04
CA GLU A 167 -7.98 -3.65 9.82
C GLU A 167 -9.06 -4.61 10.36
N ASP A 168 -9.74 -4.23 11.43
CA ASP A 168 -10.84 -5.02 12.00
C ASP A 168 -12.05 -5.07 11.06
N ILE A 169 -12.38 -3.96 10.41
CA ILE A 169 -13.43 -3.90 9.39
C ILE A 169 -13.05 -4.79 8.19
N ILE A 170 -11.80 -4.70 7.73
CA ILE A 170 -11.31 -5.55 6.63
C ILE A 170 -11.39 -7.02 7.00
N ASN A 171 -11.02 -7.38 8.23
CA ASN A 171 -11.10 -8.76 8.72
C ASN A 171 -12.56 -9.23 8.79
N GLU A 172 -13.46 -8.42 9.32
CA GLU A 172 -14.90 -8.70 9.37
C GLU A 172 -15.45 -8.97 7.97
N LYS A 173 -15.26 -8.03 7.04
CA LYS A 173 -15.77 -8.16 5.66
C LYS A 173 -15.20 -9.37 4.92
N THR A 174 -13.92 -9.64 5.05
CA THR A 174 -13.30 -10.79 4.38
C THR A 174 -13.61 -12.12 5.05
N SER A 175 -14.05 -12.14 6.31
CA SER A 175 -14.49 -13.36 6.99
C SER A 175 -15.78 -13.94 6.42
N MET A 176 -16.59 -13.13 5.74
CA MET A 176 -17.83 -13.53 5.07
C MET A 176 -17.57 -14.25 3.72
N LEU A 177 -16.34 -14.25 3.24
CA LEU A 177 -15.99 -14.94 2.00
C LEU A 177 -15.93 -16.46 2.23
N PRO A 178 -16.33 -17.29 1.22
CA PRO A 178 -16.33 -18.76 1.34
C PRO A 178 -14.94 -19.35 1.63
N LYS A 179 -13.89 -18.65 1.17
CA LYS A 179 -12.49 -19.02 1.42
C LYS A 179 -11.70 -17.82 1.92
N ARG A 180 -10.81 -18.07 2.87
CA ARG A 180 -9.90 -17.07 3.40
C ARG A 180 -8.93 -16.59 2.32
N LEU A 181 -8.84 -15.29 2.14
CA LEU A 181 -7.79 -14.66 1.35
C LEU A 181 -6.52 -14.57 2.19
N PHE A 182 -5.48 -15.26 1.77
CA PHE A 182 -4.19 -15.30 2.49
C PHE A 182 -3.15 -14.31 1.93
N TRP A 183 -3.40 -13.71 0.77
CA TRP A 183 -2.59 -12.64 0.23
C TRP A 183 -2.98 -11.32 0.89
N ASN A 184 -2.04 -10.69 1.62
CA ASN A 184 -2.30 -9.50 2.41
C ASN A 184 -2.93 -8.36 1.60
N PHE A 185 -2.30 -7.98 0.47
CA PHE A 185 -2.83 -6.88 -0.36
C PHE A 185 -4.19 -7.23 -0.98
N GLY A 186 -4.35 -8.45 -1.48
CA GLY A 186 -5.62 -8.90 -2.04
C GLY A 186 -6.74 -8.92 -1.01
N ARG A 187 -6.45 -9.36 0.24
CA ARG A 187 -7.42 -9.30 1.34
C ARG A 187 -7.81 -7.87 1.68
N LYS A 188 -6.84 -6.95 1.74
CA LYS A 188 -7.12 -5.54 2.00
C LYS A 188 -7.97 -4.92 0.91
N ALA A 189 -7.62 -5.13 -0.36
CA ALA A 189 -8.38 -4.61 -1.49
C ALA A 189 -9.82 -5.15 -1.50
N MET A 190 -10.00 -6.47 -1.34
CA MET A 190 -11.33 -7.09 -1.30
C MET A 190 -12.15 -6.62 -0.10
N GLY A 191 -11.55 -6.59 1.10
CA GLY A 191 -12.24 -6.13 2.30
C GLY A 191 -12.65 -4.67 2.23
N SER A 192 -11.81 -3.84 1.60
CA SER A 192 -12.14 -2.44 1.33
C SER A 192 -13.31 -2.32 0.35
N ALA A 193 -13.31 -3.07 -0.75
CA ALA A 193 -14.39 -3.09 -1.71
C ALA A 193 -15.72 -3.52 -1.06
N LEU A 194 -15.69 -4.58 -0.26
CA LEU A 194 -16.88 -5.04 0.47
C LEU A 194 -17.37 -4.02 1.50
N HIS A 195 -16.47 -3.30 2.16
CA HIS A 195 -16.85 -2.24 3.09
C HIS A 195 -17.56 -1.08 2.37
N MET A 196 -17.17 -0.77 1.11
CA MET A 196 -17.83 0.29 0.34
C MET A 196 -19.31 -0.03 0.07
N LEU A 197 -19.71 -1.30 -0.01
CA LEU A 197 -21.12 -1.69 -0.17
C LEU A 197 -22.01 -1.28 1.01
N ASP A 198 -21.45 -1.22 2.22
CA ASP A 198 -22.22 -0.84 3.40
C ASP A 198 -22.33 0.68 3.57
N ARG A 199 -21.52 1.43 2.86
CA ARG A 199 -21.46 2.88 2.96
C ARG A 199 -22.44 3.53 1.99
N LYS A 200 -23.32 4.36 2.52
CA LYS A 200 -24.31 5.10 1.74
C LYS A 200 -23.77 6.41 1.13
N ASP A 201 -22.57 6.80 1.55
CA ASP A 201 -21.94 8.07 1.16
C ASP A 201 -20.88 7.90 0.06
N ILE A 202 -20.72 6.70 -0.52
CA ILE A 202 -19.79 6.43 -1.62
C ILE A 202 -20.47 6.68 -2.95
N ASP A 203 -19.89 7.56 -3.76
CA ASP A 203 -20.39 7.94 -5.08
C ASP A 203 -19.71 7.17 -6.21
N GLY A 204 -18.59 6.51 -5.97
CA GLY A 204 -17.92 5.69 -6.97
C GLY A 204 -16.67 4.99 -6.43
N ILE A 205 -16.23 3.98 -7.17
CA ILE A 205 -15.02 3.20 -6.87
C ILE A 205 -14.11 3.21 -8.09
N ILE A 206 -12.85 3.55 -7.88
CA ILE A 206 -11.77 3.42 -8.85
C ILE A 206 -10.84 2.31 -8.35
N TYR A 207 -10.69 1.23 -9.12
CA TYR A 207 -9.74 0.17 -8.81
C TYR A 207 -8.49 0.34 -9.67
N LEU A 208 -7.34 0.60 -9.02
CA LEU A 208 -6.04 0.69 -9.67
C LEU A 208 -5.41 -0.71 -9.73
N MET A 209 -5.49 -1.35 -10.88
CA MET A 209 -5.00 -2.70 -11.11
C MET A 209 -3.62 -2.66 -11.77
N SER A 210 -2.67 -3.45 -11.25
CA SER A 210 -1.37 -3.64 -11.90
C SER A 210 -1.48 -4.63 -13.04
N PHE A 211 -1.10 -4.24 -14.26
CA PHE A 211 -0.97 -5.16 -15.37
C PHE A 211 0.00 -6.31 -15.03
N GLY A 212 -0.36 -7.53 -15.42
CA GLY A 212 0.44 -8.72 -15.16
C GLY A 212 0.48 -9.19 -13.70
N CYS A 213 -0.28 -8.57 -12.78
CA CYS A 213 -0.44 -9.07 -11.41
C CYS A 213 -1.64 -10.02 -11.32
N GLY A 214 -1.38 -11.34 -11.27
CA GLY A 214 -2.46 -12.34 -11.22
C GLY A 214 -3.34 -12.23 -9.99
N ILE A 215 -2.78 -11.88 -8.82
CA ILE A 215 -3.55 -11.67 -7.59
C ILE A 215 -4.47 -10.47 -7.74
N ASP A 216 -3.95 -9.36 -8.26
CA ASP A 216 -4.70 -8.11 -8.41
C ASP A 216 -5.84 -8.27 -9.42
N SER A 217 -5.55 -8.91 -10.56
CA SER A 217 -6.56 -9.20 -11.59
C SER A 217 -7.72 -10.06 -11.05
N PHE A 218 -7.40 -11.12 -10.27
CA PHE A 218 -8.41 -11.96 -9.66
C PHE A 218 -9.25 -11.20 -8.61
N ILE A 219 -8.61 -10.42 -7.75
CA ILE A 219 -9.31 -9.66 -6.70
C ILE A 219 -10.16 -8.55 -7.32
N CYS A 220 -9.64 -7.87 -8.34
CA CYS A 220 -10.38 -6.83 -9.07
C CYS A 220 -11.67 -7.40 -9.69
N ASP A 221 -11.57 -8.50 -10.45
CA ASP A 221 -12.74 -9.16 -11.07
C ASP A 221 -13.76 -9.60 -10.01
N LEU A 222 -13.30 -10.20 -8.92
CA LEU A 222 -14.17 -10.63 -7.83
C LEU A 222 -14.89 -9.45 -7.16
N ALA A 223 -14.17 -8.37 -6.89
CA ALA A 223 -14.72 -7.15 -6.29
C ALA A 223 -15.72 -6.46 -7.22
N GLU A 224 -15.37 -6.31 -8.51
CA GLU A 224 -16.24 -5.69 -9.50
C GLU A 224 -17.55 -6.45 -9.65
N ARG A 225 -17.51 -7.77 -9.83
CA ARG A 225 -18.73 -8.61 -9.94
C ARG A 225 -19.59 -8.52 -8.70
N LYS A 226 -18.97 -8.49 -7.51
CA LYS A 226 -19.71 -8.38 -6.25
C LYS A 226 -20.40 -7.03 -6.13
N ILE A 227 -19.71 -5.93 -6.41
CA ILE A 227 -20.24 -4.58 -6.33
C ILE A 227 -21.36 -4.35 -7.34
N ARG A 228 -21.15 -4.72 -8.61
CA ARG A 228 -22.17 -4.59 -9.67
C ARG A 228 -23.42 -5.43 -9.42
N ARG A 229 -23.31 -6.53 -8.68
CA ARG A 229 -24.47 -7.35 -8.33
C ARG A 229 -25.27 -6.83 -7.15
N GLU A 230 -24.62 -6.16 -6.21
CA GLU A 230 -25.20 -5.80 -4.90
C GLU A 230 -25.43 -4.30 -4.73
N SER A 231 -25.00 -3.49 -5.70
CA SER A 231 -25.19 -2.03 -5.68
C SER A 231 -25.13 -1.42 -7.07
N ASP A 232 -25.60 -0.17 -7.16
CA ASP A 232 -25.49 0.67 -8.35
C ASP A 232 -24.28 1.61 -8.29
N ILE A 233 -23.34 1.38 -7.35
CA ILE A 233 -22.13 2.20 -7.22
C ILE A 233 -21.28 2.06 -8.48
N PRO A 234 -20.96 3.15 -9.20
CA PRO A 234 -20.08 3.12 -10.35
C PRO A 234 -18.73 2.52 -9.99
N PHE A 235 -18.25 1.54 -10.77
CA PHE A 235 -16.99 0.87 -10.58
C PHE A 235 -16.16 0.96 -11.86
N ILE A 236 -14.99 1.60 -11.76
CA ILE A 236 -14.06 1.79 -12.87
C ILE A 236 -12.75 1.08 -12.55
N VAL A 237 -12.23 0.31 -13.50
CA VAL A 237 -10.91 -0.31 -13.43
C VAL A 237 -9.93 0.50 -14.26
N LEU A 238 -8.85 0.96 -13.64
CA LEU A 238 -7.71 1.57 -14.31
C LEU A 238 -6.54 0.59 -14.23
N THR A 239 -6.17 0.04 -15.38
CA THR A 239 -5.00 -0.85 -15.47
C THR A 239 -3.75 -0.02 -15.69
N ILE A 240 -2.75 -0.25 -14.83
CA ILE A 240 -1.46 0.46 -14.84
C ILE A 240 -0.39 -0.51 -15.32
N ASP A 241 0.38 -0.11 -16.31
CA ASP A 241 1.54 -0.83 -16.83
C ASP A 241 2.73 0.12 -17.07
N GLU A 242 3.79 -0.38 -17.70
CA GLU A 242 4.99 0.41 -18.02
C GLU A 242 4.77 1.46 -19.13
N HIS A 243 3.64 1.41 -19.83
CA HIS A 243 3.26 2.36 -20.87
C HIS A 243 2.24 3.39 -20.37
N SER A 244 1.78 3.25 -19.13
CA SER A 244 0.87 4.20 -18.49
C SER A 244 1.68 5.40 -18.00
N GLY A 245 1.50 6.59 -18.60
CA GLY A 245 2.20 7.82 -18.20
C GLY A 245 2.43 8.77 -19.34
#